data_c2c6118b6126208cdfa38ddc8de94a39
#
_entry.id   c2c6118b6126208cdfa38ddc8de94a39
#
_cell.length_a   1.000
_cell.length_b   1.000
_cell.length_c   1.000
_cell.angle_alpha   90.00
_cell.angle_beta   90.00
_cell.angle_gamma   90.00
#
_symmetry.space_group_name_H-M   'P 1'
#
loop_
_entity.id
_entity.type
_entity.pdbx_description
1 polymer ?
#
loop_
_entity_poly.entity_id
_entity_poly.type
_entity_poly.pdbx_seq_one_letter_code
_entity_poly.pdbx_strand_id
1 'polypeptide(L)'
;MPQLRDSGNHSTAPLDAHTKDEIQSFARIFGIETEYGVSVTGSDRPCDAGQTAMMMFQPIVAEARSTNTYIENGSRLYLDVGSHPEYATAEARDPMDALALDAAGELVMRDLALDAQRRLRSIQGAGSTVHVFKNNVDSAGHSFGCHENYLVRRFVPLKTIEQELLPFLITRQLFTGAGRMGEQGFQITQRADFLDEAVSSATTRSRPMVNTRDEPHADPDAFRRLHVIIGDSNRSQWATMMKLATTHLVLCVIEQAGREGKDSGFARFSFADASAANHKVSRDLTGVEASFDMADGTVMEGGAVAIQERYLEIVERFVGQHPEVCSSLPRTDVHEVIRQWRRVIEAFRSGASETFADKVDWLAKRRLFDMLRNRAGGRLSVSKLEQLDMDYHDVANGALYASLCRRGAMRTLVNESQAHEAIDVPPHDTRAALRGRFIQSARSHNAQYSCDWTRLSLTSPNRMDVTLLDPFDAQPSDRFLAILEALQ
;
A
#
# COMPACT_ATOMS: atom_id res chain seq x y z
N MET A 1 -19.74 -6.34 46.98
CA MET A 1 -18.61 -5.53 46.52
C MET A 1 -17.30 -6.19 46.99
N PRO A 2 -16.46 -6.71 46.08
CA PRO A 2 -15.05 -6.86 46.34
C PRO A 2 -14.28 -5.94 45.39
N GLN A 3 -13.32 -5.22 45.96
CA GLN A 3 -12.42 -4.30 45.31
C GLN A 3 -11.51 -5.04 44.31
N LEU A 4 -11.50 -4.62 43.05
CA LEU A 4 -10.49 -4.97 42.06
C LEU A 4 -9.16 -4.26 42.44
N ARG A 5 -8.16 -5.06 42.75
CA ARG A 5 -6.77 -4.59 42.91
C ARG A 5 -6.19 -4.35 41.51
N ASP A 6 -5.87 -3.10 41.29
CA ASP A 6 -5.04 -2.63 40.18
C ASP A 6 -3.60 -3.17 40.40
N SER A 7 -3.10 -4.01 39.47
CA SER A 7 -1.72 -4.48 39.46
C SER A 7 -1.14 -4.30 38.05
N GLY A 8 -1.12 -3.05 37.63
CA GLY A 8 -0.38 -2.62 36.44
C GLY A 8 1.09 -2.35 36.78
N ASN A 9 1.88 -3.39 36.87
CA ASN A 9 3.34 -3.25 36.90
C ASN A 9 3.84 -3.31 35.44
N HIS A 10 3.75 -2.19 34.73
CA HIS A 10 4.46 -2.03 33.47
C HIS A 10 5.95 -1.90 33.80
N SER A 11 6.68 -3.00 33.65
CA SER A 11 8.13 -3.00 33.63
C SER A 11 8.59 -2.14 32.46
N THR A 12 8.97 -0.91 32.73
CA THR A 12 9.71 -0.08 31.77
C THR A 12 11.14 -0.61 31.70
N ALA A 13 11.33 -1.65 30.89
CA ALA A 13 12.67 -2.01 30.43
C ALA A 13 13.26 -0.79 29.68
N PRO A 14 14.52 -0.41 29.91
CA PRO A 14 15.12 0.69 29.15
C PRO A 14 15.08 0.32 27.66
N LEU A 15 14.60 1.26 26.82
CA LEU A 15 14.66 1.16 25.36
C LEU A 15 16.06 0.75 24.93
N ASP A 16 16.16 -0.25 24.09
CA ASP A 16 17.42 -0.71 23.55
C ASP A 16 18.13 0.44 22.82
N ALA A 17 19.46 0.47 22.79
CA ALA A 17 20.23 1.55 22.18
C ALA A 17 19.85 1.75 20.70
N HIS A 18 19.56 0.66 19.99
CA HIS A 18 19.11 0.67 18.59
C HIS A 18 17.78 1.42 18.43
N THR A 19 16.80 1.16 19.26
CA THR A 19 15.50 1.85 19.20
C THR A 19 15.63 3.34 19.46
N LYS A 20 16.59 3.77 20.29
CA LYS A 20 16.85 5.20 20.54
C LYS A 20 17.42 5.90 19.31
N ASP A 21 18.34 5.27 18.61
CA ASP A 21 18.91 5.81 17.37
C ASP A 21 17.86 5.92 16.27
N GLU A 22 16.99 4.91 16.12
CA GLU A 22 15.91 4.94 15.14
C GLU A 22 14.82 5.97 15.47
N ILE A 23 14.55 6.24 16.74
CA ILE A 23 13.64 7.34 17.14
C ILE A 23 14.22 8.70 16.74
N GLN A 24 15.54 8.89 16.81
CA GLN A 24 16.20 10.13 16.45
C GLN A 24 16.45 10.27 14.93
N SER A 25 16.53 9.17 14.21
CA SER A 25 16.79 9.15 12.76
C SER A 25 15.54 9.50 11.95
N PHE A 26 15.69 9.58 10.61
CA PHE A 26 14.59 9.68 9.65
C PHE A 26 14.21 8.33 9.04
N ALA A 27 14.89 7.24 9.43
CA ALA A 27 14.60 5.90 8.94
C ALA A 27 13.12 5.53 9.20
N ARG A 28 12.51 4.78 8.27
CA ARG A 28 11.10 4.40 8.35
C ARG A 28 10.89 2.96 7.91
N ILE A 29 9.86 2.34 8.47
CA ILE A 29 9.30 1.09 7.95
C ILE A 29 8.09 1.43 7.10
N PHE A 30 8.04 0.80 5.94
CA PHE A 30 6.96 0.83 4.96
C PHE A 30 6.29 -0.53 4.86
N GLY A 31 5.00 -0.55 4.56
CA GLY A 31 4.26 -1.75 4.20
C GLY A 31 3.09 -1.39 3.28
N ILE A 32 2.71 -2.32 2.42
CA ILE A 32 1.55 -2.23 1.54
C ILE A 32 0.64 -3.41 1.82
N GLU A 33 -0.65 -3.16 2.01
CA GLU A 33 -1.69 -4.19 2.10
C GLU A 33 -2.59 -4.04 0.88
N THR A 34 -2.68 -5.07 0.06
CA THR A 34 -3.49 -5.07 -1.16
C THR A 34 -4.57 -6.13 -1.07
N GLU A 35 -5.82 -5.70 -1.08
CA GLU A 35 -6.98 -6.56 -1.29
C GLU A 35 -7.22 -6.73 -2.79
N TYR A 36 -7.54 -7.96 -3.21
CA TYR A 36 -7.77 -8.27 -4.62
C TYR A 36 -9.24 -8.65 -4.86
N GLY A 37 -9.82 -8.09 -5.91
CA GLY A 37 -11.11 -8.56 -6.41
C GLY A 37 -10.98 -9.89 -7.16
N VAL A 38 -12.01 -10.75 -7.07
CA VAL A 38 -12.04 -12.04 -7.77
C VAL A 38 -13.31 -12.17 -8.58
N SER A 39 -13.21 -12.64 -9.80
CA SER A 39 -14.36 -13.05 -10.60
C SER A 39 -14.05 -14.23 -11.53
N VAL A 40 -15.09 -14.85 -12.07
CA VAL A 40 -14.98 -15.93 -13.04
C VAL A 40 -15.83 -15.62 -14.26
N THR A 41 -15.28 -15.89 -15.45
CA THR A 41 -16.00 -15.81 -16.72
C THR A 41 -15.90 -17.13 -17.46
N GLY A 42 -16.82 -17.39 -18.38
CA GLY A 42 -16.80 -18.54 -19.28
C GLY A 42 -17.05 -19.90 -18.61
N SER A 43 -17.55 -19.94 -17.38
CA SER A 43 -17.95 -21.17 -16.67
C SER A 43 -19.36 -21.61 -17.09
N ASP A 44 -19.63 -22.92 -17.04
CA ASP A 44 -20.94 -23.50 -17.39
C ASP A 44 -22.06 -23.09 -16.41
N ARG A 45 -21.68 -22.71 -15.16
CA ARG A 45 -22.57 -22.21 -14.12
C ARG A 45 -21.98 -20.98 -13.45
N PRO A 46 -22.82 -20.07 -12.93
CA PRO A 46 -22.32 -18.94 -12.16
C PRO A 46 -21.40 -19.41 -11.01
N CYS A 47 -20.25 -18.77 -10.88
CA CYS A 47 -19.29 -19.03 -9.80
C CYS A 47 -19.34 -17.87 -8.79
N ASP A 48 -19.47 -18.20 -7.52
CA ASP A 48 -19.36 -17.24 -6.42
C ASP A 48 -17.90 -16.81 -6.21
N ALA A 49 -17.66 -15.51 -6.03
CA ALA A 49 -16.33 -14.94 -5.86
C ALA A 49 -15.62 -15.50 -4.61
N GLY A 50 -16.36 -15.64 -3.49
CA GLY A 50 -15.79 -16.17 -2.25
C GLY A 50 -15.42 -17.65 -2.37
N GLN A 51 -16.25 -18.47 -3.06
CA GLN A 51 -15.90 -19.87 -3.34
C GLN A 51 -14.65 -19.96 -4.23
N THR A 52 -14.51 -19.05 -5.20
CA THR A 52 -13.34 -18.99 -6.08
C THR A 52 -12.10 -18.58 -5.30
N ALA A 53 -12.20 -17.58 -4.42
CA ALA A 53 -11.11 -17.17 -3.53
C ALA A 53 -10.67 -18.31 -2.60
N MET A 54 -11.62 -19.05 -2.02
CA MET A 54 -11.31 -20.27 -1.24
C MET A 54 -10.62 -21.34 -2.10
N MET A 55 -11.01 -21.49 -3.36
CA MET A 55 -10.34 -22.42 -4.29
C MET A 55 -8.89 -21.97 -4.58
N MET A 56 -8.65 -20.67 -4.73
CA MET A 56 -7.30 -20.12 -4.86
C MET A 56 -6.44 -20.46 -3.66
N PHE A 57 -6.99 -20.38 -2.46
CA PHE A 57 -6.26 -20.63 -1.20
C PHE A 57 -6.13 -22.11 -0.82
N GLN A 58 -6.70 -23.06 -1.58
CA GLN A 58 -6.56 -24.49 -1.29
C GLN A 58 -5.09 -24.98 -1.14
N PRO A 59 -4.11 -24.57 -1.98
CA PRO A 59 -2.72 -24.93 -1.79
C PRO A 59 -2.16 -24.41 -0.46
N ILE A 60 -2.49 -23.18 -0.11
CA ILE A 60 -2.08 -22.55 1.15
C ILE A 60 -2.66 -23.27 2.36
N VAL A 61 -3.96 -23.59 2.32
CA VAL A 61 -4.63 -24.34 3.39
C VAL A 61 -4.08 -25.77 3.53
N ALA A 62 -3.75 -26.40 2.42
CA ALA A 62 -3.14 -27.75 2.45
C ALA A 62 -1.79 -27.75 3.19
N GLU A 63 -1.00 -26.73 3.04
CA GLU A 63 0.31 -26.57 3.66
C GLU A 63 0.21 -25.98 5.09
N ALA A 64 -0.37 -24.78 5.20
CA ALA A 64 -0.40 -24.00 6.45
C ALA A 64 -1.59 -24.33 7.37
N ARG A 65 -2.56 -25.10 6.90
CA ARG A 65 -3.84 -25.41 7.60
C ARG A 65 -4.64 -24.18 8.00
N SER A 66 -4.45 -23.08 7.30
CA SER A 66 -5.06 -21.79 7.55
C SER A 66 -5.21 -21.00 6.26
N THR A 67 -6.23 -20.15 6.18
CA THR A 67 -6.36 -19.09 5.16
C THR A 67 -5.65 -17.81 5.55
N ASN A 68 -4.85 -17.83 6.62
CA ASN A 68 -4.09 -16.70 7.13
C ASN A 68 -2.71 -17.21 7.54
N THR A 69 -1.69 -16.90 6.75
CA THR A 69 -0.33 -17.41 6.94
C THR A 69 0.71 -16.37 6.56
N TYR A 70 1.91 -16.55 7.10
CA TYR A 70 3.11 -15.85 6.66
C TYR A 70 3.91 -16.74 5.72
N ILE A 71 4.50 -16.14 4.70
CA ILE A 71 5.30 -16.82 3.69
C ILE A 71 6.79 -16.51 3.87
N GLU A 72 7.66 -17.19 3.11
CA GLU A 72 9.11 -17.17 3.32
C GLU A 72 9.77 -15.80 3.16
N ASN A 73 9.19 -14.91 2.34
CA ASN A 73 9.66 -13.53 2.26
C ASN A 73 9.22 -12.65 3.44
N GLY A 74 8.57 -13.22 4.46
CA GLY A 74 8.10 -12.52 5.64
C GLY A 74 6.76 -11.78 5.47
N SER A 75 6.17 -11.79 4.27
CA SER A 75 4.85 -11.21 4.00
C SER A 75 3.72 -12.09 4.51
N ARG A 76 2.53 -11.50 4.63
CA ARG A 76 1.32 -12.20 5.06
C ARG A 76 0.36 -12.38 3.90
N LEU A 77 -0.20 -13.56 3.77
CA LEU A 77 -1.20 -13.94 2.78
C LEU A 77 -2.45 -14.43 3.51
N TYR A 78 -3.62 -13.84 3.23
CA TYR A 78 -4.85 -14.21 3.91
C TYR A 78 -6.12 -13.90 3.11
N LEU A 79 -7.24 -14.48 3.53
CA LEU A 79 -8.57 -14.10 3.07
C LEU A 79 -9.19 -13.17 4.12
N ASP A 80 -9.54 -11.96 3.71
CA ASP A 80 -10.23 -11.00 4.57
C ASP A 80 -11.72 -11.33 4.74
N VAL A 81 -12.39 -10.62 5.63
CA VAL A 81 -13.82 -10.82 6.02
C VAL A 81 -14.77 -10.81 4.82
N GLY A 82 -14.45 -10.06 3.76
CA GLY A 82 -15.18 -10.03 2.49
C GLY A 82 -14.85 -11.16 1.51
N SER A 83 -14.04 -12.15 1.90
CA SER A 83 -13.47 -13.18 1.03
C SER A 83 -12.58 -12.63 -0.09
N HIS A 84 -12.01 -11.43 0.11
CA HIS A 84 -10.99 -10.89 -0.77
C HIS A 84 -9.64 -11.53 -0.42
N PRO A 85 -8.92 -12.11 -1.40
CA PRO A 85 -7.53 -12.45 -1.23
C PRO A 85 -6.73 -11.18 -0.90
N GLU A 86 -5.92 -11.23 0.14
CA GLU A 86 -5.14 -10.09 0.58
C GLU A 86 -3.68 -10.47 0.76
N TYR A 87 -2.81 -9.57 0.32
CA TYR A 87 -1.37 -9.68 0.47
C TYR A 87 -0.84 -8.44 1.20
N ALA A 88 -0.29 -8.66 2.40
CA ALA A 88 0.40 -7.62 3.17
C ALA A 88 1.90 -7.86 3.10
N THR A 89 2.63 -6.89 2.54
CA THR A 89 4.09 -6.98 2.38
C THR A 89 4.79 -7.06 3.73
N ALA A 90 5.95 -7.70 3.75
CA ALA A 90 6.86 -7.63 4.88
C ALA A 90 7.31 -6.17 5.13
N GLU A 91 7.92 -5.95 6.30
CA GLU A 91 8.52 -4.68 6.65
C GLU A 91 9.65 -4.33 5.68
N ALA A 92 9.60 -3.14 5.09
CA ALA A 92 10.62 -2.62 4.19
C ALA A 92 11.17 -1.29 4.71
N ARG A 93 12.47 -1.05 4.58
CA ARG A 93 13.12 0.22 4.95
C ARG A 93 13.18 1.20 3.79
N ASP A 94 12.83 0.77 2.60
CA ASP A 94 12.89 1.57 1.38
C ASP A 94 11.64 1.36 0.51
N PRO A 95 11.13 2.41 -0.15
CA PRO A 95 10.02 2.29 -1.10
C PRO A 95 10.26 1.27 -2.21
N MET A 96 11.50 1.08 -2.66
CA MET A 96 11.84 0.10 -3.71
C MET A 96 11.71 -1.34 -3.22
N ASP A 97 12.02 -1.62 -1.95
CA ASP A 97 11.80 -2.96 -1.38
C ASP A 97 10.31 -3.25 -1.19
N ALA A 98 9.56 -2.26 -0.66
CA ALA A 98 8.11 -2.39 -0.55
C ALA A 98 7.47 -2.62 -1.92
N LEU A 99 7.95 -1.93 -2.96
CA LEU A 99 7.52 -2.13 -4.34
C LEU A 99 7.87 -3.52 -4.89
N ALA A 100 9.05 -4.05 -4.59
CA ALA A 100 9.45 -5.40 -5.01
C ALA A 100 8.58 -6.47 -4.36
N LEU A 101 8.27 -6.31 -3.07
CA LEU A 101 7.35 -7.19 -2.35
C LEU A 101 5.90 -7.09 -2.86
N ASP A 102 5.42 -5.89 -3.22
CA ASP A 102 4.09 -5.69 -3.82
C ASP A 102 4.01 -6.36 -5.21
N ALA A 103 5.08 -6.25 -6.02
CA ALA A 103 5.19 -6.96 -7.29
C ALA A 103 5.24 -8.48 -7.11
N ALA A 104 5.92 -8.99 -6.08
CA ALA A 104 5.89 -10.39 -5.71
C ALA A 104 4.48 -10.86 -5.32
N GLY A 105 3.72 -10.04 -4.58
CA GLY A 105 2.32 -10.29 -4.24
C GLY A 105 1.44 -10.46 -5.47
N GLU A 106 1.63 -9.64 -6.53
CA GLU A 106 0.92 -9.82 -7.80
C GLU A 106 1.22 -11.19 -8.45
N LEU A 107 2.48 -11.64 -8.41
CA LEU A 107 2.87 -12.96 -8.94
C LEU A 107 2.26 -14.09 -8.13
N VAL A 108 2.32 -14.03 -6.80
CA VAL A 108 1.68 -15.02 -5.91
C VAL A 108 0.18 -15.12 -6.18
N MET A 109 -0.53 -13.98 -6.26
CA MET A 109 -1.97 -13.97 -6.54
C MET A 109 -2.30 -14.51 -7.93
N ARG A 110 -1.49 -14.18 -8.95
CA ARG A 110 -1.60 -14.73 -10.28
C ARG A 110 -1.46 -16.25 -10.29
N ASP A 111 -0.45 -16.78 -9.62
CA ASP A 111 -0.19 -18.22 -9.61
C ASP A 111 -1.30 -18.99 -8.90
N LEU A 112 -1.82 -18.48 -7.79
CA LEU A 112 -2.99 -19.02 -7.08
C LEU A 112 -4.24 -19.01 -7.96
N ALA A 113 -4.46 -17.91 -8.71
CA ALA A 113 -5.58 -17.79 -9.64
C ALA A 113 -5.49 -18.80 -10.80
N LEU A 114 -4.31 -18.93 -11.42
CA LEU A 114 -4.09 -19.85 -12.52
C LEU A 114 -4.19 -21.32 -12.07
N ASP A 115 -3.78 -21.63 -10.85
CA ASP A 115 -3.98 -22.95 -10.27
C ASP A 115 -5.48 -23.25 -10.02
N ALA A 116 -6.21 -22.31 -9.42
CA ALA A 116 -7.66 -22.41 -9.24
C ALA A 116 -8.38 -22.54 -10.60
N GLN A 117 -7.94 -21.79 -11.61
CA GLN A 117 -8.49 -21.87 -12.96
C GLN A 117 -8.33 -23.26 -13.58
N ARG A 118 -7.15 -23.91 -13.41
CA ARG A 118 -6.95 -25.31 -13.90
C ARG A 118 -7.95 -26.26 -13.27
N ARG A 119 -8.17 -26.17 -11.97
CA ARG A 119 -9.14 -26.99 -11.22
C ARG A 119 -10.58 -26.66 -11.63
N LEU A 120 -10.91 -25.40 -11.76
CA LEU A 120 -12.25 -24.94 -12.15
C LEU A 120 -12.64 -25.45 -13.54
N ARG A 121 -11.70 -25.42 -14.49
CA ARG A 121 -11.90 -25.94 -15.85
C ARG A 121 -12.27 -27.42 -15.90
N SER A 122 -11.80 -28.21 -14.94
CA SER A 122 -12.16 -29.63 -14.87
C SER A 122 -13.57 -29.89 -14.32
N ILE A 123 -14.19 -28.90 -13.64
CA ILE A 123 -15.49 -29.05 -12.97
C ILE A 123 -16.59 -28.18 -13.61
N GLN A 124 -16.25 -27.03 -14.17
CA GLN A 124 -17.18 -25.99 -14.64
C GLN A 124 -17.00 -25.62 -16.12
N GLY A 125 -16.29 -26.47 -16.89
CA GLY A 125 -16.08 -26.28 -18.32
C GLY A 125 -14.75 -25.63 -18.69
N ALA A 126 -14.21 -26.05 -19.84
CA ALA A 126 -12.88 -25.66 -20.33
C ALA A 126 -12.73 -24.14 -20.59
N GLY A 127 -13.86 -23.42 -20.76
CA GLY A 127 -13.89 -21.98 -20.99
C GLY A 127 -13.68 -21.14 -19.72
N SER A 128 -13.74 -21.75 -18.53
CA SER A 128 -13.64 -21.05 -17.25
C SER A 128 -12.33 -20.28 -17.12
N THR A 129 -12.42 -18.98 -16.78
CA THR A 129 -11.30 -18.10 -16.60
C THR A 129 -11.45 -17.38 -15.25
N VAL A 130 -10.44 -17.47 -14.41
CA VAL A 130 -10.39 -16.79 -13.10
C VAL A 130 -9.66 -15.46 -13.27
N HIS A 131 -10.31 -14.38 -12.90
CA HIS A 131 -9.76 -13.02 -12.92
C HIS A 131 -9.45 -12.59 -11.49
N VAL A 132 -8.30 -11.93 -11.32
CA VAL A 132 -7.87 -11.35 -10.04
C VAL A 132 -7.47 -9.91 -10.29
N PHE A 133 -8.19 -8.99 -9.66
CA PHE A 133 -8.07 -7.57 -9.93
C PHE A 133 -7.33 -6.85 -8.81
N LYS A 134 -6.24 -6.19 -9.17
CA LYS A 134 -5.56 -5.22 -8.31
C LYS A 134 -6.17 -3.83 -8.55
N ASN A 135 -7.38 -3.65 -8.04
CA ASN A 135 -8.15 -2.41 -8.13
C ASN A 135 -8.88 -2.17 -6.79
N ASN A 136 -9.78 -1.20 -6.72
CA ASN A 136 -10.43 -0.84 -5.45
C ASN A 136 -11.96 -0.85 -5.52
N VAL A 137 -12.55 -1.20 -6.66
CA VAL A 137 -14.01 -1.24 -6.82
C VAL A 137 -14.38 -2.35 -7.78
N ASP A 138 -15.34 -3.18 -7.37
CA ASP A 138 -15.91 -4.21 -8.24
C ASP A 138 -17.01 -3.65 -9.17
N SER A 139 -17.53 -4.49 -10.06
CA SER A 139 -18.61 -4.13 -10.99
C SER A 139 -19.97 -3.92 -10.31
N ALA A 140 -20.12 -4.35 -9.05
CA ALA A 140 -21.33 -4.14 -8.25
C ALA A 140 -21.27 -2.86 -7.40
N GLY A 141 -20.12 -2.16 -7.41
CA GLY A 141 -19.89 -0.93 -6.68
C GLY A 141 -19.43 -1.15 -5.23
N HIS A 142 -18.96 -2.35 -4.88
CA HIS A 142 -18.30 -2.56 -3.58
C HIS A 142 -16.86 -2.09 -3.67
N SER A 143 -16.43 -1.34 -2.66
CA SER A 143 -15.04 -0.88 -2.57
C SER A 143 -14.23 -1.73 -1.61
N PHE A 144 -12.97 -2.00 -1.96
CA PHE A 144 -11.98 -2.72 -1.15
C PHE A 144 -10.62 -2.01 -1.21
N GLY A 145 -9.68 -2.40 -0.33
CA GLY A 145 -8.55 -1.56 0.03
C GLY A 145 -7.26 -1.79 -0.74
N CYS A 146 -6.46 -0.75 -0.74
CA CYS A 146 -5.00 -0.82 -0.80
C CYS A 146 -4.49 0.14 0.28
N HIS A 147 -3.87 -0.42 1.30
CA HIS A 147 -3.47 0.35 2.46
C HIS A 147 -1.97 0.55 2.46
N GLU A 148 -1.56 1.77 2.80
CA GLU A 148 -0.17 2.09 3.02
C GLU A 148 0.09 2.15 4.53
N ASN A 149 1.13 1.52 4.98
CA ASN A 149 1.55 1.51 6.37
C ASN A 149 2.89 2.23 6.52
N TYR A 150 2.94 3.19 7.43
CA TYR A 150 4.14 3.92 7.78
C TYR A 150 4.35 3.85 9.29
N LEU A 151 5.53 3.44 9.72
CA LEU A 151 5.88 3.52 11.14
C LEU A 151 6.26 4.97 11.46
N VAL A 152 5.46 5.64 12.30
CA VAL A 152 5.61 7.06 12.66
C VAL A 152 5.95 7.18 14.14
N ARG A 153 6.79 8.15 14.50
CA ARG A 153 7.17 8.40 15.89
C ARG A 153 5.98 8.83 16.71
N ARG A 154 5.84 8.24 17.90
CA ARG A 154 4.66 8.40 18.78
C ARG A 154 4.45 9.84 19.25
N PHE A 155 5.51 10.65 19.36
CA PHE A 155 5.39 12.04 19.77
C PHE A 155 4.61 12.94 18.78
N VAL A 156 4.37 12.49 17.53
CA VAL A 156 3.52 13.20 16.57
C VAL A 156 2.05 12.92 16.90
N PRO A 157 1.23 13.94 17.27
CA PRO A 157 -0.18 13.74 17.58
C PRO A 157 -0.98 13.35 16.33
N LEU A 158 -2.04 12.54 16.48
CA LEU A 158 -2.94 12.19 15.37
C LEU A 158 -3.60 13.42 14.74
N LYS A 159 -3.89 14.46 15.55
CA LYS A 159 -4.42 15.74 15.04
C LYS A 159 -3.46 16.42 14.07
N THR A 160 -2.16 16.34 14.31
CA THR A 160 -1.13 16.86 13.38
C THR A 160 -1.17 16.08 12.05
N ILE A 161 -1.31 14.75 12.10
CA ILE A 161 -1.47 13.93 10.89
C ILE A 161 -2.72 14.36 10.11
N GLU A 162 -3.86 14.56 10.77
CA GLU A 162 -5.09 15.03 10.13
C GLU A 162 -4.93 16.41 9.47
N GLN A 163 -4.32 17.35 10.17
CA GLN A 163 -4.20 18.72 9.70
C GLN A 163 -3.10 18.91 8.65
N GLU A 164 -2.00 18.19 8.76
CA GLU A 164 -0.77 18.45 8.02
C GLU A 164 -0.46 17.41 6.95
N LEU A 165 -0.86 16.14 7.14
CA LEU A 165 -0.61 15.09 6.16
C LEU A 165 -1.81 14.85 5.23
N LEU A 166 -3.05 14.92 5.74
CA LEU A 166 -4.22 14.56 4.95
C LEU A 166 -4.41 15.42 3.69
N PRO A 167 -4.18 16.74 3.70
CA PRO A 167 -4.26 17.56 2.47
C PRO A 167 -3.26 17.09 1.41
N PHE A 168 -2.07 16.67 1.82
CA PHE A 168 -1.09 16.08 0.92
C PHE A 168 -1.59 14.75 0.36
N LEU A 169 -2.11 13.84 1.20
CA LEU A 169 -2.62 12.54 0.77
C LEU A 169 -3.76 12.65 -0.24
N ILE A 170 -4.65 13.63 -0.06
CA ILE A 170 -5.75 13.92 -0.98
C ILE A 170 -5.20 14.41 -2.32
N THR A 171 -4.33 15.40 -2.31
CA THR A 171 -3.87 16.07 -3.53
C THR A 171 -2.78 15.31 -4.28
N ARG A 172 -1.97 14.45 -3.62
CA ARG A 172 -1.00 13.58 -4.31
C ARG A 172 -1.66 12.58 -5.24
N GLN A 173 -2.96 12.29 -5.08
CA GLN A 173 -3.70 11.39 -5.98
C GLN A 173 -3.68 11.88 -7.42
N LEU A 174 -3.39 13.15 -7.67
CA LEU A 174 -3.14 13.71 -8.99
C LEU A 174 -2.12 12.85 -9.78
N PHE A 175 -1.07 12.35 -9.14
CA PHE A 175 -0.03 11.53 -9.77
C PHE A 175 0.05 10.09 -9.22
N THR A 176 -0.81 9.73 -8.25
CA THR A 176 -0.87 8.38 -7.67
C THR A 176 -2.25 7.73 -7.81
N GLY A 177 -3.23 8.40 -8.39
CA GLY A 177 -4.54 7.81 -8.65
C GLY A 177 -4.46 6.71 -9.71
N ALA A 178 -5.26 5.67 -9.54
CA ALA A 178 -5.31 4.54 -10.48
C ALA A 178 -6.41 4.72 -11.55
N GLY A 179 -7.26 5.72 -11.39
CA GLY A 179 -8.33 6.06 -12.32
C GLY A 179 -9.50 5.08 -12.29
N ARG A 180 -10.67 5.57 -12.66
CA ARG A 180 -11.88 4.77 -12.81
C ARG A 180 -12.76 5.31 -13.92
N MET A 181 -13.28 4.41 -14.75
CA MET A 181 -14.42 4.70 -15.63
C MET A 181 -15.70 4.34 -14.90
N GLY A 182 -16.59 5.30 -14.72
CA GLY A 182 -17.90 5.08 -14.09
C GLY A 182 -19.01 5.75 -14.88
N GLU A 183 -20.25 5.63 -14.41
CA GLU A 183 -21.45 6.22 -15.06
C GLU A 183 -21.35 7.75 -15.21
N GLN A 184 -20.73 8.43 -14.25
CA GLN A 184 -20.53 9.89 -14.26
C GLN A 184 -19.32 10.33 -15.09
N GLY A 185 -18.62 9.40 -15.76
CA GLY A 185 -17.43 9.65 -16.55
C GLY A 185 -16.15 9.12 -15.88
N PHE A 186 -15.02 9.56 -16.44
CA PHE A 186 -13.71 9.17 -15.95
C PHE A 186 -13.28 10.05 -14.76
N GLN A 187 -12.67 9.43 -13.75
CA GLN A 187 -12.14 10.14 -12.58
C GLN A 187 -10.72 9.65 -12.23
N ILE A 188 -9.97 10.49 -11.49
CA ILE A 188 -8.56 10.25 -11.13
C ILE A 188 -8.41 9.06 -10.19
N THR A 189 -9.33 8.94 -9.20
CA THR A 189 -9.21 7.94 -8.14
C THR A 189 -10.32 6.89 -8.24
N GLN A 190 -10.09 5.72 -7.68
CA GLN A 190 -11.10 4.68 -7.60
C GLN A 190 -12.00 4.83 -6.36
N ARG A 191 -11.46 5.40 -5.27
CA ARG A 191 -12.08 5.35 -3.95
C ARG A 191 -12.72 6.65 -3.47
N ALA A 192 -12.58 7.79 -4.16
CA ALA A 192 -13.08 9.08 -3.67
C ALA A 192 -14.56 9.05 -3.27
N ASP A 193 -15.40 8.34 -4.03
CA ASP A 193 -16.84 8.25 -3.77
C ASP A 193 -17.22 7.29 -2.62
N PHE A 194 -16.24 6.63 -1.99
CA PHE A 194 -16.44 5.63 -0.95
C PHE A 194 -15.79 6.00 0.40
N LEU A 195 -15.19 7.18 0.49
CA LEU A 195 -14.45 7.65 1.67
C LEU A 195 -15.13 8.90 2.23
N ASP A 196 -15.93 8.70 3.27
CA ASP A 196 -16.80 9.75 3.83
C ASP A 196 -16.17 10.47 5.03
N GLU A 197 -15.19 9.88 5.68
CA GLU A 197 -14.54 10.41 6.87
C GLU A 197 -13.05 10.69 6.65
N ALA A 198 -12.56 11.78 7.20
CA ALA A 198 -11.14 12.15 7.13
C ALA A 198 -10.30 11.16 7.96
N VAL A 199 -10.62 11.01 9.23
CA VAL A 199 -9.88 10.21 10.22
C VAL A 199 -10.86 9.52 11.17
N SER A 200 -10.77 8.20 11.30
CA SER A 200 -11.63 7.42 12.21
C SER A 200 -10.98 6.10 12.58
N SER A 201 -11.40 5.53 13.73
CA SER A 201 -11.05 4.16 14.11
C SER A 201 -12.06 3.12 13.61
N ALA A 202 -13.14 3.54 12.96
CA ALA A 202 -14.18 2.66 12.41
C ALA A 202 -13.63 1.90 11.19
N THR A 203 -14.02 0.62 11.08
CA THR A 203 -13.59 -0.24 9.97
C THR A 203 -14.75 -0.75 9.12
N THR A 204 -15.99 -0.69 9.62
CA THR A 204 -17.13 -1.36 8.99
C THR A 204 -18.30 -0.45 8.60
N ARG A 205 -18.50 0.68 9.24
CA ARG A 205 -19.63 1.59 8.98
C ARG A 205 -19.28 2.84 8.22
N SER A 206 -18.07 3.36 8.42
CA SER A 206 -17.50 4.46 7.66
C SER A 206 -16.10 4.06 7.22
N ARG A 207 -15.69 4.53 6.05
CA ARG A 207 -14.34 4.28 5.54
C ARG A 207 -13.55 5.56 5.64
N PRO A 208 -12.66 5.69 6.64
CA PRO A 208 -11.83 6.86 6.79
C PRO A 208 -10.71 6.88 5.75
N MET A 209 -10.19 8.07 5.43
CA MET A 209 -9.00 8.23 4.60
C MET A 209 -7.74 7.78 5.33
N VAL A 210 -7.72 7.97 6.67
CA VAL A 210 -6.67 7.50 7.58
C VAL A 210 -7.33 6.81 8.76
N ASN A 211 -6.93 5.56 9.03
CA ASN A 211 -7.41 4.81 10.18
C ASN A 211 -6.51 5.08 11.40
N THR A 212 -7.14 5.36 12.53
CA THR A 212 -6.45 5.67 13.80
C THR A 212 -6.26 4.45 14.69
N ARG A 213 -6.62 3.24 14.24
CA ARG A 213 -6.37 2.02 14.98
C ARG A 213 -4.87 1.83 15.18
N ASP A 214 -4.48 1.87 16.43
CA ASP A 214 -3.08 1.91 16.84
C ASP A 214 -2.57 0.50 17.15
N GLU A 215 -2.06 -0.16 16.14
CA GLU A 215 -1.42 -1.48 16.23
C GLU A 215 -0.03 -1.37 15.57
N PRO A 216 0.99 -0.82 16.27
CA PRO A 216 2.28 -0.51 15.66
C PRO A 216 3.07 -1.75 15.25
N HIS A 217 2.80 -2.91 15.85
CA HIS A 217 3.64 -4.11 15.71
C HIS A 217 5.13 -3.80 15.97
N ALA A 218 5.38 -2.86 16.86
CA ALA A 218 6.66 -2.36 17.29
C ALA A 218 6.50 -1.87 18.74
N ASP A 219 7.54 -1.28 19.32
CA ASP A 219 7.43 -0.65 20.64
C ASP A 219 6.34 0.45 20.62
N PRO A 220 5.22 0.27 21.35
CA PRO A 220 4.10 1.20 21.32
C PRO A 220 4.41 2.54 22.02
N ASP A 221 5.46 2.62 22.85
CA ASP A 221 5.87 3.87 23.50
C ASP A 221 6.69 4.74 22.53
N ALA A 222 7.37 4.14 21.57
CA ALA A 222 8.22 4.80 20.59
C ALA A 222 7.49 5.11 19.28
N PHE A 223 6.63 4.21 18.82
CA PHE A 223 6.08 4.24 17.47
C PHE A 223 4.56 4.09 17.44
N ARG A 224 4.01 4.55 16.34
CA ARG A 224 2.62 4.34 15.88
C ARG A 224 2.62 3.83 14.46
N ARG A 225 1.74 2.90 14.13
CA ARG A 225 1.44 2.56 12.74
C ARG A 225 0.45 3.57 12.16
N LEU A 226 0.90 4.38 11.23
CA LEU A 226 0.01 5.20 10.41
C LEU A 226 -0.56 4.33 9.30
N HIS A 227 -1.87 4.12 9.33
CA HIS A 227 -2.61 3.29 8.38
C HIS A 227 -3.40 4.17 7.43
N VAL A 228 -2.86 4.37 6.22
CA VAL A 228 -3.43 5.23 5.17
C VAL A 228 -4.30 4.38 4.26
N ILE A 229 -5.57 4.76 4.14
CA ILE A 229 -6.60 4.02 3.38
C ILE A 229 -6.95 4.69 2.05
N ILE A 230 -6.73 6.01 1.95
CA ILE A 230 -7.17 6.81 0.79
C ILE A 230 -6.52 6.40 -0.53
N GLY A 231 -5.36 5.73 -0.52
CA GLY A 231 -4.63 5.38 -1.72
C GLY A 231 -5.34 4.35 -2.60
N ASP A 232 -5.15 4.48 -3.91
CA ASP A 232 -5.60 3.47 -4.88
C ASP A 232 -4.59 2.34 -5.03
N SER A 233 -5.06 1.16 -5.48
CA SER A 233 -4.23 0.03 -5.92
C SER A 233 -3.60 0.34 -7.27
N ASN A 234 -2.33 0.71 -7.26
CA ASN A 234 -1.61 1.03 -8.48
C ASN A 234 -1.07 -0.23 -9.18
N ARG A 235 -1.21 -0.29 -10.50
CA ARG A 235 -0.41 -1.17 -11.36
C ARG A 235 0.92 -0.51 -11.72
N SER A 236 0.93 0.82 -11.81
CA SER A 236 2.14 1.61 -12.03
C SER A 236 3.11 1.50 -10.86
N GLN A 237 4.25 0.90 -11.12
CA GLN A 237 5.35 0.82 -10.15
C GLN A 237 5.92 2.20 -9.80
N TRP A 238 5.96 3.12 -10.76
CA TRP A 238 6.38 4.51 -10.51
C TRP A 238 5.42 5.22 -9.55
N ALA A 239 4.11 5.08 -9.76
CA ALA A 239 3.11 5.68 -8.88
C ALA A 239 3.19 5.13 -7.46
N THR A 240 3.37 3.80 -7.29
CA THR A 240 3.58 3.16 -5.98
C THR A 240 4.84 3.68 -5.29
N MET A 241 5.99 3.74 -5.99
CA MET A 241 7.23 4.25 -5.45
C MET A 241 7.10 5.72 -5.04
N MET A 242 6.56 6.58 -5.91
CA MET A 242 6.35 8.01 -5.61
C MET A 242 5.40 8.21 -4.43
N LYS A 243 4.33 7.43 -4.36
CA LYS A 243 3.36 7.42 -3.26
C LYS A 243 4.05 7.23 -1.90
N LEU A 244 4.88 6.20 -1.79
CA LEU A 244 5.61 5.90 -0.55
C LEU A 244 6.70 6.93 -0.25
N ALA A 245 7.53 7.26 -1.24
CA ALA A 245 8.68 8.14 -1.07
C ALA A 245 8.28 9.59 -0.74
N THR A 246 7.29 10.16 -1.44
CA THR A 246 6.86 11.54 -1.16
C THR A 246 6.15 11.66 0.19
N THR A 247 5.35 10.64 0.59
CA THR A 247 4.74 10.60 1.92
C THR A 247 5.80 10.52 3.01
N HIS A 248 6.85 9.72 2.81
CA HIS A 248 7.97 9.66 3.74
C HIS A 248 8.61 11.05 3.95
N LEU A 249 8.88 11.77 2.86
CA LEU A 249 9.51 13.11 2.95
C LEU A 249 8.62 14.11 3.69
N VAL A 250 7.32 14.10 3.45
CA VAL A 250 6.36 14.94 4.21
C VAL A 250 6.35 14.56 5.69
N LEU A 251 6.33 13.25 6.00
CA LEU A 251 6.41 12.78 7.38
C LEU A 251 7.72 13.17 8.08
N CYS A 252 8.86 13.20 7.36
CA CYS A 252 10.13 13.69 7.94
C CYS A 252 10.04 15.14 8.38
N VAL A 253 9.41 16.01 7.57
CA VAL A 253 9.18 17.42 7.95
C VAL A 253 8.30 17.52 9.20
N ILE A 254 7.18 16.80 9.23
CA ILE A 254 6.23 16.79 10.35
C ILE A 254 6.91 16.29 11.65
N GLU A 255 7.66 15.19 11.56
CA GLU A 255 8.35 14.62 12.71
C GLU A 255 9.47 15.55 13.22
N GLN A 256 10.23 16.19 12.34
CA GLN A 256 11.26 17.12 12.77
C GLN A 256 10.67 18.37 13.41
N ALA A 257 9.61 18.92 12.83
CA ALA A 257 8.88 20.03 13.44
C ALA A 257 8.34 19.67 14.84
N GLY A 258 7.73 18.48 14.97
CA GLY A 258 7.27 17.98 16.28
C GLY A 258 8.40 17.78 17.30
N ARG A 259 9.57 17.30 16.86
CA ARG A 259 10.76 17.13 17.69
C ARG A 259 11.28 18.47 18.22
N GLU A 260 11.24 19.49 17.38
CA GLU A 260 11.73 20.83 17.70
C GLU A 260 10.67 21.73 18.37
N GLY A 261 9.41 21.29 18.44
CA GLY A 261 8.29 22.11 18.93
C GLY A 261 8.00 23.31 18.01
N LYS A 262 8.25 23.16 16.71
CA LYS A 262 8.06 24.19 15.68
C LYS A 262 6.87 23.88 14.78
N ASP A 263 6.44 24.88 14.01
CA ASP A 263 5.47 24.71 12.91
C ASP A 263 6.15 24.10 11.68
N SER A 264 5.59 23.03 11.14
CA SER A 264 6.03 22.41 9.89
C SER A 264 5.76 23.31 8.66
N GLY A 265 4.80 24.21 8.80
CA GLY A 265 4.25 25.03 7.73
C GLY A 265 3.16 24.35 6.90
N PHE A 266 2.75 23.11 7.23
CA PHE A 266 1.70 22.40 6.48
C PHE A 266 0.28 22.64 7.01
N ALA A 267 0.09 22.99 8.28
CA ALA A 267 -1.23 23.15 8.91
C ALA A 267 -2.14 24.15 8.18
N ARG A 268 -1.58 25.16 7.54
CA ARG A 268 -2.32 26.17 6.74
C ARG A 268 -2.98 25.61 5.48
N PHE A 269 -2.65 24.38 5.07
CA PHE A 269 -3.27 23.69 3.92
C PHE A 269 -4.39 22.75 4.33
N SER A 270 -4.79 22.77 5.61
CA SER A 270 -5.90 22.00 6.14
C SER A 270 -7.21 22.39 5.46
N PHE A 271 -7.96 21.40 4.95
CA PHE A 271 -9.26 21.65 4.32
C PHE A 271 -10.36 21.89 5.35
N ALA A 272 -11.33 22.73 5.04
CA ALA A 272 -12.55 22.85 5.82
C ALA A 272 -13.38 21.55 5.79
N ASP A 273 -13.41 20.89 4.62
CA ASP A 273 -14.05 19.61 4.39
C ASP A 273 -13.14 18.73 3.51
N ALA A 274 -12.50 17.75 4.14
CA ALA A 274 -11.57 16.83 3.47
C ALA A 274 -12.28 15.89 2.48
N SER A 275 -13.52 15.46 2.76
CA SER A 275 -14.29 14.61 1.86
C SER A 275 -14.68 15.37 0.59
N ALA A 276 -15.19 16.59 0.73
CA ALA A 276 -15.48 17.43 -0.41
C ALA A 276 -14.24 17.73 -1.25
N ALA A 277 -13.08 18.00 -0.61
CA ALA A 277 -11.82 18.19 -1.30
C ALA A 277 -11.38 16.96 -2.08
N ASN A 278 -11.50 15.76 -1.49
CA ASN A 278 -11.17 14.49 -2.13
C ASN A 278 -12.02 14.27 -3.39
N HIS A 279 -13.33 14.53 -3.33
CA HIS A 279 -14.21 14.45 -4.50
C HIS A 279 -13.82 15.47 -5.60
N LYS A 280 -13.50 16.71 -5.21
CA LYS A 280 -13.06 17.73 -6.16
C LYS A 280 -11.77 17.31 -6.87
N VAL A 281 -10.77 16.84 -6.13
CA VAL A 281 -9.49 16.35 -6.70
C VAL A 281 -9.74 15.19 -7.67
N SER A 282 -10.59 14.23 -7.30
CA SER A 282 -10.85 13.06 -8.15
C SER A 282 -11.51 13.42 -9.50
N ARG A 283 -12.26 14.51 -9.55
CA ARG A 283 -12.99 14.96 -10.76
C ARG A 283 -12.26 16.02 -11.58
N ASP A 284 -11.27 16.69 -11.01
CA ASP A 284 -10.45 17.66 -11.74
C ASP A 284 -9.32 16.98 -12.50
N LEU A 285 -9.61 16.55 -13.73
CA LEU A 285 -8.64 15.87 -14.60
C LEU A 285 -7.50 16.78 -15.09
N THR A 286 -7.62 18.08 -14.87
CA THR A 286 -6.58 19.07 -15.19
C THR A 286 -5.63 19.26 -14.02
N GLY A 287 -6.11 19.05 -12.80
CA GLY A 287 -5.40 19.25 -11.54
C GLY A 287 -5.25 20.71 -11.13
N VAL A 288 -5.79 21.68 -11.90
CA VAL A 288 -5.62 23.14 -11.69
C VAL A 288 -6.93 23.91 -11.59
N GLU A 289 -8.07 23.28 -11.89
CA GLU A 289 -9.37 23.98 -11.96
C GLU A 289 -10.11 24.00 -10.62
N ALA A 290 -9.91 22.99 -9.77
CA ALA A 290 -10.59 22.90 -8.50
C ALA A 290 -10.16 24.04 -7.55
N SER A 291 -11.12 24.56 -6.77
CA SER A 291 -10.86 25.44 -5.62
C SER A 291 -11.26 24.76 -4.32
N PHE A 292 -10.55 25.06 -3.25
CA PHE A 292 -10.73 24.42 -1.95
C PHE A 292 -10.99 25.45 -0.86
N ASP A 293 -12.02 25.18 -0.04
CA ASP A 293 -12.28 25.92 1.18
C ASP A 293 -11.31 25.40 2.28
N MET A 294 -10.48 26.32 2.81
CA MET A 294 -9.48 25.97 3.82
C MET A 294 -10.05 26.14 5.23
N ALA A 295 -9.47 25.43 6.20
CA ALA A 295 -9.93 25.44 7.59
C ALA A 295 -9.82 26.80 8.27
N ASP A 296 -8.99 27.70 7.76
CA ASP A 296 -8.86 29.10 8.23
C ASP A 296 -9.87 30.08 7.59
N GLY A 297 -10.79 29.57 6.76
CA GLY A 297 -11.81 30.34 6.06
C GLY A 297 -11.34 30.99 4.76
N THR A 298 -10.10 30.78 4.34
CA THR A 298 -9.61 31.22 3.01
C THR A 298 -10.00 30.22 1.93
N VAL A 299 -9.86 30.64 0.65
CA VAL A 299 -10.04 29.78 -0.52
C VAL A 299 -8.70 29.65 -1.23
N MET A 300 -8.32 28.40 -1.52
CA MET A 300 -7.14 28.08 -2.31
C MET A 300 -7.54 27.72 -3.74
N GLU A 301 -7.10 28.53 -4.69
CA GLU A 301 -7.28 28.32 -6.11
C GLU A 301 -6.09 27.55 -6.72
N GLY A 302 -6.26 27.01 -7.93
CA GLY A 302 -5.20 26.36 -8.69
C GLY A 302 -5.11 24.83 -8.45
N GLY A 303 -6.17 24.25 -7.92
CA GLY A 303 -6.36 22.79 -7.84
C GLY A 303 -5.36 22.08 -6.94
N ALA A 304 -5.28 20.77 -7.14
CA ALA A 304 -4.33 19.90 -6.44
C ALA A 304 -2.87 20.29 -6.70
N VAL A 305 -2.58 20.84 -7.88
CA VAL A 305 -1.26 21.35 -8.28
C VAL A 305 -0.76 22.41 -7.30
N ALA A 306 -1.59 23.43 -7.00
CA ALA A 306 -1.19 24.53 -6.13
C ALA A 306 -0.80 24.04 -4.72
N ILE A 307 -1.53 23.07 -4.16
CA ILE A 307 -1.23 22.49 -2.85
C ILE A 307 0.05 21.67 -2.92
N GLN A 308 0.18 20.77 -3.92
CA GLN A 308 1.36 19.93 -4.09
C GLN A 308 2.66 20.72 -4.27
N GLU A 309 2.59 21.88 -4.94
CA GLU A 309 3.74 22.79 -5.05
C GLU A 309 4.20 23.34 -3.71
N ARG A 310 3.26 23.71 -2.84
CA ARG A 310 3.60 24.21 -1.50
C ARG A 310 4.22 23.14 -0.63
N TYR A 311 3.71 21.90 -0.73
CA TYR A 311 4.35 20.76 -0.04
C TYR A 311 5.76 20.50 -0.55
N LEU A 312 5.94 20.49 -1.88
CA LEU A 312 7.25 20.32 -2.51
C LEU A 312 8.24 21.41 -2.09
N GLU A 313 7.85 22.69 -2.10
CA GLU A 313 8.69 23.82 -1.69
C GLU A 313 9.18 23.69 -0.24
N ILE A 314 8.32 23.21 0.67
CA ILE A 314 8.67 22.99 2.08
C ILE A 314 9.62 21.81 2.20
N VAL A 315 9.32 20.70 1.53
CA VAL A 315 10.17 19.48 1.55
C VAL A 315 11.56 19.78 0.97
N GLU A 316 11.67 20.49 -0.13
CA GLU A 316 12.94 20.86 -0.74
C GLU A 316 13.82 21.71 0.19
N ARG A 317 13.21 22.71 0.82
CA ARG A 317 13.91 23.53 1.81
C ARG A 317 14.38 22.68 2.99
N PHE A 318 13.52 21.78 3.45
CA PHE A 318 13.80 20.88 4.55
C PHE A 318 14.97 19.93 4.23
N VAL A 319 14.95 19.26 3.08
CA VAL A 319 16.05 18.36 2.65
C VAL A 319 17.37 19.13 2.48
N GLY A 320 17.31 20.40 2.02
CA GLY A 320 18.48 21.27 1.95
C GLY A 320 19.06 21.63 3.34
N GLN A 321 18.23 21.65 4.39
CA GLN A 321 18.65 21.93 5.77
C GLN A 321 19.03 20.65 6.54
N HIS A 322 18.47 19.49 6.14
CA HIS A 322 18.62 18.18 6.77
C HIS A 322 19.08 17.13 5.74
N PRO A 323 20.35 17.23 5.26
CA PRO A 323 20.85 16.32 4.22
C PRO A 323 20.89 14.85 4.67
N GLU A 324 20.88 14.57 5.98
CA GLU A 324 20.76 13.23 6.57
C GLU A 324 19.47 12.50 6.19
N VAL A 325 18.42 13.22 5.77
CA VAL A 325 17.19 12.62 5.22
C VAL A 325 17.48 11.78 3.98
N CYS A 326 18.49 12.14 3.19
CA CYS A 326 18.88 11.37 2.01
C CYS A 326 19.34 9.96 2.35
N SER A 327 19.90 9.76 3.55
CA SER A 327 20.34 8.44 4.02
C SER A 327 19.21 7.58 4.61
N SER A 328 18.02 8.16 4.81
CA SER A 328 16.88 7.43 5.37
C SER A 328 16.25 6.44 4.39
N LEU A 329 16.51 6.61 3.10
CA LEU A 329 16.07 5.73 2.01
C LEU A 329 17.33 5.12 1.33
N PRO A 330 17.76 3.92 1.74
CA PRO A 330 19.06 3.39 1.32
C PRO A 330 19.17 3.01 -0.17
N ARG A 331 18.02 2.79 -0.85
CA ARG A 331 17.97 2.40 -2.28
C ARG A 331 17.25 3.42 -3.16
N THR A 332 16.59 4.40 -2.58
CA THR A 332 15.82 5.44 -3.29
C THR A 332 16.54 6.77 -3.21
N ASP A 333 16.94 7.33 -4.35
CA ASP A 333 17.55 8.69 -4.41
C ASP A 333 16.47 9.75 -4.12
N VAL A 334 16.55 10.35 -2.93
CA VAL A 334 15.67 11.43 -2.46
C VAL A 334 15.64 12.62 -3.42
N HIS A 335 16.79 13.00 -3.98
CA HIS A 335 16.85 14.11 -4.94
C HIS A 335 16.17 13.76 -6.27
N GLU A 336 16.23 12.51 -6.71
CA GLU A 336 15.47 12.07 -7.88
C GLU A 336 13.98 12.04 -7.61
N VAL A 337 13.52 11.60 -6.43
CA VAL A 337 12.11 11.67 -6.01
C VAL A 337 11.61 13.11 -6.08
N ILE A 338 12.34 14.07 -5.52
CA ILE A 338 12.03 15.49 -5.55
C ILE A 338 11.98 16.02 -7.00
N ARG A 339 12.95 15.65 -7.84
CA ARG A 339 12.95 16.04 -9.27
C ARG A 339 11.75 15.47 -10.02
N GLN A 340 11.38 14.22 -9.78
CA GLN A 340 10.21 13.58 -10.41
C GLN A 340 8.91 14.22 -9.91
N TRP A 341 8.82 14.51 -8.62
CA TRP A 341 7.65 15.20 -8.04
C TRP A 341 7.47 16.58 -8.68
N ARG A 342 8.55 17.37 -8.78
CA ARG A 342 8.52 18.67 -9.45
C ARG A 342 8.07 18.54 -10.90
N ARG A 343 8.66 17.62 -11.67
CA ARG A 343 8.33 17.43 -13.09
C ARG A 343 6.86 17.06 -13.33
N VAL A 344 6.28 16.21 -12.49
CA VAL A 344 4.88 15.84 -12.66
C VAL A 344 3.96 17.01 -12.35
N ILE A 345 4.24 17.79 -11.31
CA ILE A 345 3.48 19.01 -11.00
C ILE A 345 3.58 20.03 -12.13
N GLU A 346 4.78 20.29 -12.64
CA GLU A 346 5.01 21.22 -13.78
C GLU A 346 4.27 20.76 -15.04
N ALA A 347 4.23 19.44 -15.30
CA ALA A 347 3.50 18.87 -16.43
C ALA A 347 1.98 19.13 -16.32
N PHE A 348 1.40 19.00 -15.12
CA PHE A 348 -0.01 19.35 -14.91
C PHE A 348 -0.25 20.86 -15.04
N ARG A 349 0.61 21.68 -14.42
CA ARG A 349 0.49 23.14 -14.51
C ARG A 349 0.52 23.65 -15.95
N SER A 350 1.37 23.08 -16.79
CA SER A 350 1.55 23.46 -18.19
C SER A 350 0.54 22.81 -19.15
N GLY A 351 -0.37 21.95 -18.68
CA GLY A 351 -1.28 21.19 -19.51
C GLY A 351 -0.60 20.05 -20.30
N ALA A 352 0.63 19.65 -19.92
CA ALA A 352 1.42 18.61 -20.58
C ALA A 352 1.42 17.27 -19.80
N SER A 353 0.40 17.03 -18.95
CA SER A 353 0.30 15.84 -18.08
C SER A 353 0.37 14.52 -18.84
N GLU A 354 -0.04 14.47 -20.10
CA GLU A 354 0.08 13.32 -21.01
C GLU A 354 1.52 12.78 -21.13
N THR A 355 2.54 13.59 -20.86
CA THR A 355 3.94 13.16 -20.84
C THR A 355 4.25 12.18 -19.70
N PHE A 356 3.34 12.04 -18.73
CA PHE A 356 3.43 11.09 -17.63
C PHE A 356 2.52 9.86 -17.79
N ALA A 357 1.90 9.69 -18.97
CA ALA A 357 1.05 8.53 -19.23
C ALA A 357 1.82 7.17 -19.30
N ASP A 358 3.14 7.19 -19.28
CA ASP A 358 3.99 6.01 -19.09
C ASP A 358 4.30 5.70 -17.61
N LYS A 359 3.78 6.51 -16.68
CA LYS A 359 4.08 6.46 -15.24
C LYS A 359 2.85 6.48 -14.34
N VAL A 360 1.77 7.13 -14.75
CA VAL A 360 0.57 7.35 -13.95
C VAL A 360 -0.58 6.55 -14.52
N ASP A 361 -1.17 5.65 -13.71
CA ASP A 361 -2.20 4.70 -14.15
C ASP A 361 -3.39 5.39 -14.82
N TRP A 362 -3.97 6.41 -14.19
CA TRP A 362 -5.14 7.07 -14.75
C TRP A 362 -4.86 7.81 -16.07
N LEU A 363 -3.65 8.38 -16.24
CA LEU A 363 -3.23 9.00 -17.50
C LEU A 363 -3.03 7.95 -18.59
N ALA A 364 -2.40 6.81 -18.25
CA ALA A 364 -2.24 5.68 -19.18
C ALA A 364 -3.59 5.17 -19.68
N LYS A 365 -4.54 4.96 -18.75
CA LYS A 365 -5.90 4.48 -19.06
C LYS A 365 -6.66 5.52 -19.90
N ARG A 366 -6.64 6.80 -19.52
CA ARG A 366 -7.29 7.87 -20.28
C ARG A 366 -6.77 7.93 -21.71
N ARG A 367 -5.45 7.96 -21.91
CA ARG A 367 -4.83 7.92 -23.24
C ARG A 367 -5.26 6.71 -24.06
N LEU A 368 -5.30 5.53 -23.42
CA LEU A 368 -5.75 4.30 -24.08
C LEU A 368 -7.23 4.38 -24.49
N PHE A 369 -8.09 4.86 -23.61
CA PHE A 369 -9.53 4.98 -23.86
C PHE A 369 -9.83 5.99 -24.97
N ASP A 370 -9.16 7.13 -24.98
CA ASP A 370 -9.30 8.14 -26.02
C ASP A 370 -8.83 7.61 -27.39
N MET A 371 -7.71 6.89 -27.42
CA MET A 371 -7.22 6.25 -28.64
C MET A 371 -8.23 5.21 -29.16
N LEU A 372 -8.82 4.38 -28.31
CA LEU A 372 -9.79 3.37 -28.70
C LEU A 372 -11.12 3.99 -29.15
N ARG A 373 -11.60 5.04 -28.46
CA ARG A 373 -12.77 5.82 -28.88
C ARG A 373 -12.58 6.42 -30.25
N ASN A 374 -11.45 7.04 -30.53
CA ASN A 374 -11.13 7.65 -31.82
C ASN A 374 -11.11 6.60 -32.94
N ARG A 375 -10.50 5.43 -32.72
CA ARG A 375 -10.50 4.31 -33.69
C ARG A 375 -11.89 3.76 -33.97
N ALA A 376 -12.77 3.76 -32.98
CA ALA A 376 -14.17 3.33 -33.12
C ALA A 376 -15.11 4.44 -33.65
N GLY A 377 -14.56 5.58 -34.09
CA GLY A 377 -15.35 6.72 -34.57
C GLY A 377 -16.31 7.29 -33.51
N GLY A 378 -15.89 7.29 -32.22
CA GLY A 378 -16.67 7.77 -31.08
C GLY A 378 -17.74 6.81 -30.56
N ARG A 379 -17.90 5.63 -31.13
CA ARG A 379 -18.99 4.68 -30.84
C ARG A 379 -18.67 3.65 -29.74
N LEU A 380 -17.61 3.84 -28.96
CA LEU A 380 -17.27 2.93 -27.86
C LEU A 380 -18.20 3.19 -26.67
N SER A 381 -18.92 2.15 -26.21
CA SER A 381 -19.83 2.27 -25.06
C SER A 381 -19.07 2.41 -23.73
N VAL A 382 -19.72 3.01 -22.72
CA VAL A 382 -19.20 3.09 -21.36
C VAL A 382 -18.88 1.70 -20.80
N SER A 383 -19.80 0.75 -20.95
CA SER A 383 -19.61 -0.65 -20.54
C SER A 383 -18.35 -1.28 -21.14
N LYS A 384 -18.00 -0.95 -22.42
CA LYS A 384 -16.77 -1.45 -23.02
C LYS A 384 -15.52 -0.80 -22.40
N LEU A 385 -15.60 0.46 -22.01
CA LEU A 385 -14.52 1.14 -21.31
C LEU A 385 -14.33 0.60 -19.89
N GLU A 386 -15.42 0.32 -19.18
CA GLU A 386 -15.39 -0.34 -17.86
C GLU A 386 -14.75 -1.74 -17.97
N GLN A 387 -15.07 -2.50 -19.00
CA GLN A 387 -14.45 -3.79 -19.27
C GLN A 387 -12.94 -3.69 -19.51
N LEU A 388 -12.49 -2.66 -20.25
CA LEU A 388 -11.08 -2.38 -20.48
C LEU A 388 -10.39 -1.87 -19.20
N ASP A 389 -11.11 -1.12 -18.38
CA ASP A 389 -10.63 -0.69 -17.05
C ASP A 389 -10.35 -1.90 -16.16
N MET A 390 -11.28 -2.84 -16.09
CA MET A 390 -11.08 -4.10 -15.35
C MET A 390 -9.92 -4.93 -15.92
N ASP A 391 -9.80 -5.10 -17.24
CA ASP A 391 -8.69 -5.83 -17.85
C ASP A 391 -7.32 -5.21 -17.53
N TYR A 392 -7.24 -3.88 -17.42
CA TYR A 392 -6.00 -3.20 -17.02
C TYR A 392 -5.51 -3.63 -15.63
N HIS A 393 -6.44 -3.91 -14.72
CA HIS A 393 -6.17 -4.29 -13.34
C HIS A 393 -6.09 -5.81 -13.10
N ASP A 394 -6.46 -6.65 -14.06
CA ASP A 394 -6.41 -8.11 -13.92
C ASP A 394 -4.97 -8.61 -13.97
N VAL A 395 -4.46 -9.08 -12.82
CA VAL A 395 -3.09 -9.60 -12.67
C VAL A 395 -2.95 -11.03 -13.20
N ALA A 396 -4.05 -11.77 -13.34
CA ALA A 396 -4.03 -13.18 -13.73
C ALA A 396 -4.14 -13.37 -15.25
N ASN A 397 -5.13 -12.77 -15.88
CA ASN A 397 -5.46 -12.97 -17.28
C ASN A 397 -5.58 -11.66 -18.09
N GLY A 398 -5.34 -10.50 -17.46
CA GLY A 398 -5.39 -9.20 -18.11
C GLY A 398 -4.29 -8.99 -19.14
N ALA A 399 -4.65 -8.40 -20.27
CA ALA A 399 -3.74 -8.20 -21.38
C ALA A 399 -3.22 -6.77 -21.51
N LEU A 400 -4.00 -5.77 -21.06
CA LEU A 400 -3.72 -4.36 -21.34
C LEU A 400 -2.45 -3.87 -20.66
N TYR A 401 -2.37 -3.96 -19.34
CA TYR A 401 -1.19 -3.49 -18.58
C TYR A 401 0.09 -4.22 -19.02
N ALA A 402 0.04 -5.55 -19.10
CA ALA A 402 1.17 -6.34 -19.58
C ALA A 402 1.61 -5.95 -21.00
N SER A 403 0.67 -5.61 -21.89
CA SER A 403 0.98 -5.13 -23.23
C SER A 403 1.65 -3.75 -23.22
N LEU A 404 1.22 -2.84 -22.33
CA LEU A 404 1.85 -1.53 -22.15
C LEU A 404 3.30 -1.67 -21.69
N CYS A 405 3.54 -2.52 -20.69
CA CYS A 405 4.90 -2.80 -20.19
C CYS A 405 5.81 -3.37 -21.28
N ARG A 406 5.37 -4.41 -21.99
CA ARG A 406 6.17 -5.03 -23.09
C ARG A 406 6.51 -4.06 -24.21
N ARG A 407 5.69 -3.05 -24.45
CA ARG A 407 5.92 -2.02 -25.49
C ARG A 407 6.70 -0.82 -24.98
N GLY A 408 7.11 -0.79 -23.71
CA GLY A 408 7.73 0.36 -23.08
C GLY A 408 6.80 1.57 -22.92
N ALA A 409 5.48 1.36 -23.02
CA ALA A 409 4.46 2.39 -22.83
C ALA A 409 4.00 2.53 -21.38
N MET A 410 4.49 1.67 -20.49
CA MET A 410 4.41 1.78 -19.04
C MET A 410 5.79 1.46 -18.48
N ARG A 411 6.29 2.37 -17.61
CA ARG A 411 7.61 2.25 -17.00
C ARG A 411 7.60 1.20 -15.89
N THR A 412 8.59 0.31 -15.91
CA THR A 412 8.85 -0.66 -14.85
C THR A 412 10.10 -0.22 -14.07
N LEU A 413 10.10 -0.39 -12.75
CA LEU A 413 11.21 -0.09 -11.84
C LEU A 413 11.80 -1.37 -11.26
N VAL A 414 10.96 -2.37 -11.01
CA VAL A 414 11.31 -3.73 -10.58
C VAL A 414 11.12 -4.64 -11.78
N ASN A 415 12.19 -5.32 -12.20
CA ASN A 415 12.12 -6.28 -13.29
C ASN A 415 11.52 -7.62 -12.82
N GLU A 416 11.21 -8.50 -13.79
CA GLU A 416 10.57 -9.79 -13.50
C GLU A 416 11.43 -10.68 -12.59
N SER A 417 12.76 -10.68 -12.75
CA SER A 417 13.67 -11.45 -11.89
C SER A 417 13.66 -10.97 -10.45
N GLN A 418 13.66 -9.65 -10.24
CA GLN A 418 13.58 -9.06 -8.91
C GLN A 418 12.23 -9.35 -8.24
N ALA A 419 11.12 -9.30 -8.99
CA ALA A 419 9.81 -9.64 -8.47
C ALA A 419 9.72 -11.13 -8.09
N HIS A 420 10.29 -12.03 -8.92
CA HIS A 420 10.37 -13.46 -8.59
C HIS A 420 11.25 -13.73 -7.36
N GLU A 421 12.41 -13.09 -7.25
CA GLU A 421 13.28 -13.20 -6.09
C GLU A 421 12.56 -12.79 -4.79
N ALA A 422 11.79 -11.69 -4.85
CA ALA A 422 11.03 -11.18 -3.72
C ALA A 422 9.85 -12.08 -3.29
N ILE A 423 9.51 -13.17 -4.02
CA ILE A 423 8.52 -14.15 -3.56
C ILE A 423 9.05 -14.91 -2.34
N ASP A 424 10.35 -15.24 -2.33
CA ASP A 424 10.96 -16.12 -1.34
C ASP A 424 11.97 -15.39 -0.44
N VAL A 425 12.54 -14.25 -0.91
CA VAL A 425 13.59 -13.53 -0.21
C VAL A 425 13.03 -12.29 0.49
N PRO A 426 13.09 -12.22 1.83
CA PRO A 426 12.67 -11.05 2.59
C PRO A 426 13.69 -9.89 2.49
N PRO A 427 13.29 -8.65 2.81
CA PRO A 427 14.24 -7.56 3.04
C PRO A 427 15.24 -7.95 4.12
N HIS A 428 16.54 -7.78 3.82
CA HIS A 428 17.63 -8.28 4.66
C HIS A 428 17.94 -7.38 5.87
N ASP A 429 17.41 -6.17 5.90
CA ASP A 429 17.69 -5.11 6.86
C ASP A 429 16.51 -4.83 7.80
N THR A 430 15.57 -5.78 7.91
CA THR A 430 14.43 -5.74 8.83
C THR A 430 14.22 -7.10 9.51
N ARG A 431 13.42 -7.14 10.56
CA ARG A 431 13.03 -8.41 11.21
C ARG A 431 12.33 -9.41 10.27
N ALA A 432 11.89 -8.95 9.08
CA ALA A 432 11.35 -9.85 8.07
C ALA A 432 12.36 -10.94 7.66
N ALA A 433 13.67 -10.62 7.65
CA ALA A 433 14.73 -11.59 7.40
C ALA A 433 14.73 -12.74 8.44
N LEU A 434 14.54 -12.40 9.71
CA LEU A 434 14.45 -13.39 10.79
C LEU A 434 13.18 -14.22 10.67
N ARG A 435 12.04 -13.58 10.41
CA ARG A 435 10.75 -14.25 10.22
C ARG A 435 10.78 -15.23 9.04
N GLY A 436 11.31 -14.79 7.89
CA GLY A 436 11.45 -15.64 6.70
C GLY A 436 12.34 -16.85 6.95
N ARG A 437 13.51 -16.65 7.57
CA ARG A 437 14.43 -17.73 7.93
C ARG A 437 13.80 -18.75 8.88
N PHE A 438 13.01 -18.30 9.87
CA PHE A 438 12.27 -19.19 10.76
C PHE A 438 11.22 -20.01 9.99
N ILE A 439 10.41 -19.37 9.14
CA ILE A 439 9.38 -20.05 8.35
C ILE A 439 10.01 -21.10 7.43
N GLN A 440 11.08 -20.76 6.71
CA GLN A 440 11.80 -21.66 5.83
C GLN A 440 12.35 -22.87 6.60
N SER A 441 12.98 -22.63 7.76
CA SER A 441 13.50 -23.71 8.59
C SER A 441 12.39 -24.61 9.15
N ALA A 442 11.30 -24.02 9.64
CA ALA A 442 10.17 -24.77 10.18
C ALA A 442 9.48 -25.65 9.12
N ARG A 443 9.32 -25.13 7.90
CA ARG A 443 8.74 -25.87 6.76
C ARG A 443 9.63 -27.01 6.32
N SER A 444 10.94 -26.79 6.16
CA SER A 444 11.89 -27.81 5.72
C SER A 444 11.97 -29.00 6.69
N HIS A 445 11.68 -28.80 7.98
CA HIS A 445 11.66 -29.83 9.01
C HIS A 445 10.25 -30.31 9.38
N ASN A 446 9.20 -29.90 8.63
CA ASN A 446 7.79 -30.23 8.91
C ASN A 446 7.38 -29.94 10.37
N ALA A 447 7.94 -28.89 10.97
CA ALA A 447 7.67 -28.51 12.34
C ALA A 447 6.26 -27.88 12.50
N GLN A 448 5.69 -28.00 13.70
CA GLN A 448 4.46 -27.29 14.04
C GLN A 448 4.82 -25.93 14.63
N TYR A 449 4.42 -24.88 13.94
CA TYR A 449 4.73 -23.50 14.32
C TYR A 449 3.55 -22.55 14.10
N SER A 450 3.63 -21.40 14.72
CA SER A 450 2.82 -20.22 14.39
C SER A 450 3.70 -18.98 14.28
N CYS A 451 3.25 -18.02 13.50
CA CYS A 451 3.99 -16.80 13.22
C CYS A 451 2.99 -15.63 13.12
N ASP A 452 3.34 -14.49 13.72
CA ASP A 452 2.73 -13.21 13.45
C ASP A 452 3.80 -12.14 13.16
N TRP A 453 3.43 -10.86 13.10
CA TRP A 453 4.36 -9.76 12.80
C TRP A 453 5.52 -9.67 13.79
N THR A 454 5.28 -10.02 15.06
CA THR A 454 6.21 -9.80 16.18
C THR A 454 6.63 -11.07 16.88
N ARG A 455 5.91 -12.17 16.70
CA ARG A 455 6.12 -13.39 17.47
C ARG A 455 6.31 -14.60 16.57
N LEU A 456 7.32 -15.39 16.90
CA LEU A 456 7.58 -16.70 16.32
C LEU A 456 7.39 -17.74 17.42
N SER A 457 6.61 -18.78 17.15
CA SER A 457 6.30 -19.83 18.13
C SER A 457 6.50 -21.19 17.49
N LEU A 458 7.40 -21.99 18.05
CA LEU A 458 7.56 -23.42 17.76
C LEU A 458 6.72 -24.19 18.76
N THR A 459 5.88 -25.11 18.27
CA THR A 459 5.02 -25.95 19.13
C THR A 459 5.59 -27.36 19.30
N SER A 460 6.23 -27.90 18.25
CA SER A 460 6.84 -29.20 18.23
C SER A 460 8.13 -29.15 17.39
N PRO A 461 9.22 -29.86 17.77
CA PRO A 461 9.32 -30.84 18.85
C PRO A 461 9.34 -30.24 20.27
N ASN A 462 9.83 -28.99 20.45
CA ASN A 462 9.88 -28.33 21.74
C ASN A 462 9.14 -27.00 21.67
N ARG A 463 8.38 -26.67 22.70
CA ARG A 463 7.69 -25.37 22.75
C ARG A 463 8.68 -24.25 23.02
N MET A 464 8.81 -23.34 22.08
CA MET A 464 9.66 -22.14 22.19
C MET A 464 8.98 -20.94 21.56
N ASP A 465 9.21 -19.76 22.11
CA ASP A 465 8.67 -18.50 21.60
C ASP A 465 9.81 -17.46 21.48
N VAL A 466 9.79 -16.68 20.41
CA VAL A 466 10.69 -15.55 20.20
C VAL A 466 9.85 -14.32 19.84
N THR A 467 10.16 -13.18 20.47
CA THR A 467 9.55 -11.89 20.14
C THR A 467 10.54 -11.06 19.35
N LEU A 468 10.12 -10.57 18.20
CA LEU A 468 10.84 -9.66 17.30
C LEU A 468 10.14 -8.30 17.37
N LEU A 469 10.36 -7.54 18.45
CA LEU A 469 9.62 -6.29 18.68
C LEU A 469 10.12 -5.15 17.78
N ASP A 470 11.44 -5.05 17.59
CA ASP A 470 12.04 -4.01 16.76
C ASP A 470 11.96 -4.39 15.27
N PRO A 471 11.20 -3.65 14.44
CA PRO A 471 11.10 -3.94 13.01
C PRO A 471 12.35 -3.57 12.22
N PHE A 472 13.25 -2.76 12.78
CA PHE A 472 14.53 -2.38 12.16
C PHE A 472 15.65 -3.40 12.46
N ASP A 473 15.44 -4.32 13.39
CA ASP A 473 16.47 -5.27 13.78
C ASP A 473 16.41 -6.55 12.92
N ALA A 474 17.47 -6.78 12.16
CA ALA A 474 17.69 -7.99 11.37
C ALA A 474 18.70 -8.95 12.04
N GLN A 475 19.24 -8.61 13.22
CA GLN A 475 20.25 -9.42 13.89
C GLN A 475 19.61 -10.55 14.70
N PRO A 476 20.08 -11.80 14.55
CA PRO A 476 19.55 -12.93 15.29
C PRO A 476 19.98 -12.84 16.77
N SER A 477 18.99 -12.81 17.68
CA SER A 477 19.26 -12.96 19.12
C SER A 477 19.64 -14.41 19.46
N ASP A 478 20.27 -14.65 20.63
CA ASP A 478 20.58 -16.00 21.13
C ASP A 478 19.32 -16.87 21.19
N ARG A 479 18.19 -16.29 21.58
CA ARG A 479 16.90 -16.98 21.65
C ARG A 479 16.36 -17.34 20.26
N PHE A 480 16.61 -16.50 19.24
CA PHE A 480 16.29 -16.81 17.86
C PHE A 480 17.19 -17.94 17.33
N LEU A 481 18.48 -17.93 17.65
CA LEU A 481 19.38 -19.01 17.26
C LEU A 481 18.97 -20.34 17.92
N ALA A 482 18.62 -20.33 19.20
CA ALA A 482 18.17 -21.50 19.93
C ALA A 482 16.88 -22.12 19.34
N ILE A 483 15.91 -21.30 18.87
CA ILE A 483 14.69 -21.83 18.23
C ILE A 483 15.01 -22.49 16.88
N LEU A 484 16.00 -21.98 16.13
CA LEU A 484 16.45 -22.57 14.87
C LEU A 484 17.21 -23.89 15.11
N GLU A 485 18.02 -23.97 16.16
CA GLU A 485 18.70 -25.21 16.58
C GLU A 485 17.70 -26.29 17.00
N ALA A 486 16.61 -25.89 17.68
CA ALA A 486 15.56 -26.81 18.08
C ALA A 486 14.73 -27.38 16.91
N LEU A 487 14.86 -26.82 15.71
CA LEU A 487 14.24 -27.27 14.46
C LEU A 487 15.10 -28.33 13.74
N GLN A 488 16.40 -28.40 14.03
CA GLN A 488 17.35 -29.39 13.46
C GLN A 488 17.29 -30.73 14.19
#